data_c5f816315de0c27362ad2a2898e799ed
#
_entry.id   c5f816315de0c27362ad2a2898e799ed
#
_cell.length_a   1.000
_cell.length_b   1.000
_cell.length_c   1.000
_cell.angle_alpha   90.00
_cell.angle_beta   90.00
_cell.angle_gamma   90.00
#
_symmetry.space_group_name_H-M   'P 1'
#
loop_
_entity.id
_entity.type
_entity.pdbx_description
1 polymer ?
#
loop_
_entity_poly.entity_id
_entity_poly.type
_entity_poly.pdbx_seq_one_letter_code
_entity_poly.pdbx_strand_id
1 'polypeptide(L)'
;MGNETKGMLIGAVGVLIFSLTLPFTRIAVLELNPLFVAFGRALLAGLCALGWLYFSKAQRPTKTQLYKLLVIAIGIVYGFPIFTSIAMTTLPSAHGGIVLGVLPLVTAIFGALRFKERPSTSYWLAALSGSLLVLGYAYLDGVTGLMLGDFWLLVAIIFAAIGYAEGGKLSAELGAINVISWALALTLPINLVATYLFFDTPFDGVSHEALGAFFYVALFSMYVGFFFWYRGLAVGGVARVGQVQLLQPFATLIGAYFLL
;
A
#
# COMPACT_ATOMS: atom_id res chain seq x y z
N MET A 1 21.89 -11.14 -14.56
CA MET A 1 21.21 -10.58 -13.36
C MET A 1 20.31 -11.68 -12.79
N GLY A 2 20.49 -12.05 -11.52
CA GLY A 2 19.65 -13.07 -10.88
C GLY A 2 18.21 -12.62 -10.72
N ASN A 3 17.25 -13.56 -10.58
CA ASN A 3 15.84 -13.26 -10.40
C ASN A 3 15.56 -12.35 -9.19
N GLU A 4 16.33 -12.52 -8.11
CA GLU A 4 16.23 -11.69 -6.91
C GLU A 4 16.51 -10.21 -7.21
N THR A 5 17.66 -9.91 -7.84
CA THR A 5 18.03 -8.53 -8.22
C THR A 5 17.00 -7.92 -9.16
N LYS A 6 16.52 -8.70 -10.13
CA LYS A 6 15.47 -8.26 -11.04
C LYS A 6 14.17 -7.94 -10.30
N GLY A 7 13.77 -8.82 -9.36
CA GLY A 7 12.60 -8.60 -8.52
C GLY A 7 12.73 -7.34 -7.65
N MET A 8 13.90 -7.11 -7.04
CA MET A 8 14.17 -5.92 -6.24
C MET A 8 14.09 -4.62 -7.07
N LEU A 9 14.64 -4.60 -8.27
CA LEU A 9 14.58 -3.42 -9.16
C LEU A 9 13.15 -3.13 -9.61
N ILE A 10 12.38 -4.16 -9.97
CA ILE A 10 10.97 -3.99 -10.32
C ILE A 10 10.18 -3.51 -9.09
N GLY A 11 10.39 -4.12 -7.93
CA GLY A 11 9.76 -3.74 -6.67
C GLY A 11 10.09 -2.32 -6.25
N ALA A 12 11.33 -1.85 -6.50
CA ALA A 12 11.76 -0.48 -6.19
C ALA A 12 10.91 0.57 -6.91
N VAL A 13 10.50 0.33 -8.16
CA VAL A 13 9.58 1.23 -8.87
C VAL A 13 8.25 1.32 -8.14
N GLY A 14 7.70 0.19 -7.67
CA GLY A 14 6.49 0.18 -6.84
C GLY A 14 6.67 0.96 -5.53
N VAL A 15 7.79 0.77 -4.84
CA VAL A 15 8.11 1.48 -3.60
C VAL A 15 8.23 2.99 -3.81
N LEU A 16 8.84 3.45 -4.90
CA LEU A 16 8.90 4.88 -5.24
C LEU A 16 7.50 5.47 -5.46
N ILE A 17 6.61 4.75 -6.13
CA ILE A 17 5.20 5.16 -6.27
C ILE A 17 4.52 5.18 -4.89
N PHE A 18 4.72 4.16 -4.06
CA PHE A 18 4.11 4.08 -2.73
C PHE A 18 4.66 5.11 -1.74
N SER A 19 5.90 5.59 -1.92
CA SER A 19 6.49 6.59 -1.04
C SER A 19 5.71 7.91 -1.01
N LEU A 20 5.03 8.25 -2.09
CA LEU A 20 4.18 9.45 -2.18
C LEU A 20 2.73 9.20 -1.70
N THR A 21 2.38 7.96 -1.31
CA THR A 21 1.02 7.64 -0.85
C THR A 21 0.60 8.47 0.35
N LEU A 22 1.43 8.53 1.40
CA LEU A 22 1.07 9.28 2.61
C LEU A 22 1.04 10.80 2.39
N PRO A 23 2.04 11.44 1.72
CA PRO A 23 1.95 12.85 1.37
C PRO A 23 0.66 13.20 0.63
N PHE A 24 0.35 12.49 -0.45
CA PHE A 24 -0.88 12.75 -1.21
C PHE A 24 -2.15 12.36 -0.45
N THR A 25 -2.14 11.29 0.36
CA THR A 25 -3.28 11.00 1.24
C THR A 25 -3.50 12.14 2.23
N ARG A 26 -2.43 12.70 2.83
CA ARG A 26 -2.52 13.85 3.74
C ARG A 26 -3.14 15.06 3.07
N ILE A 27 -2.69 15.44 1.88
CA ILE A 27 -3.25 16.56 1.11
C ILE A 27 -4.75 16.30 0.84
N ALA A 28 -5.11 15.12 0.38
CA ALA A 28 -6.50 14.80 0.06
C ALA A 28 -7.43 14.85 1.28
N VAL A 29 -7.02 14.28 2.45
CA VAL A 29 -7.88 14.22 3.64
C VAL A 29 -7.94 15.52 4.45
N LEU A 30 -7.16 16.53 4.09
CA LEU A 30 -7.32 17.87 4.65
C LEU A 30 -8.62 18.54 4.18
N GLU A 31 -9.11 18.18 3.00
CA GLU A 31 -10.29 18.78 2.39
C GLU A 31 -11.40 17.77 2.09
N LEU A 32 -11.08 16.49 1.95
CA LEU A 32 -12.03 15.40 1.65
C LEU A 32 -12.20 14.47 2.86
N ASN A 33 -13.40 13.93 3.02
CA ASN A 33 -13.67 12.91 4.03
C ASN A 33 -12.68 11.73 3.90
N PRO A 34 -12.00 11.29 4.97
CA PRO A 34 -10.99 10.23 4.91
C PRO A 34 -11.54 8.89 4.42
N LEU A 35 -12.80 8.56 4.72
CA LEU A 35 -13.44 7.35 4.21
C LEU A 35 -13.83 7.50 2.74
N PHE A 36 -14.24 8.71 2.31
CA PHE A 36 -14.41 8.99 0.88
C PHE A 36 -13.09 8.79 0.13
N VAL A 37 -11.96 9.30 0.64
CA VAL A 37 -10.65 9.09 0.03
C VAL A 37 -10.30 7.60 -0.03
N ALA A 38 -10.55 6.84 1.04
CA ALA A 38 -10.24 5.41 1.09
C ALA A 38 -11.07 4.58 0.09
N PHE A 39 -12.38 4.75 0.06
CA PHE A 39 -13.26 3.98 -0.81
C PHE A 39 -13.29 4.52 -2.24
N GLY A 40 -13.23 5.84 -2.42
CA GLY A 40 -13.22 6.50 -3.73
C GLY A 40 -11.98 6.15 -4.54
N ARG A 41 -10.78 6.10 -3.90
CA ARG A 41 -9.56 5.65 -4.60
C ARG A 41 -9.69 4.20 -5.08
N ALA A 42 -10.31 3.33 -4.27
CA ALA A 42 -10.55 1.95 -4.64
C ALA A 42 -11.63 1.80 -5.72
N LEU A 43 -12.65 2.67 -5.72
CA LEU A 43 -13.67 2.73 -6.77
C LEU A 43 -13.04 3.10 -8.13
N LEU A 44 -12.28 4.20 -8.20
CA LEU A 44 -11.62 4.64 -9.44
C LEU A 44 -10.63 3.59 -9.96
N ALA A 45 -9.78 3.05 -9.08
CA ALA A 45 -8.87 1.96 -9.44
C ALA A 45 -9.65 0.72 -9.93
N GLY A 46 -10.79 0.41 -9.30
CA GLY A 46 -11.65 -0.71 -9.65
C GLY A 46 -12.30 -0.57 -11.02
N LEU A 47 -12.68 0.64 -11.42
CA LEU A 47 -13.19 0.91 -12.77
C LEU A 47 -12.10 0.68 -13.83
N CYS A 48 -10.87 1.15 -13.57
CA CYS A 48 -9.72 0.87 -14.45
C CYS A 48 -9.42 -0.63 -14.50
N ALA A 49 -9.51 -1.32 -13.35
CA ALA A 49 -9.30 -2.76 -13.24
C ALA A 49 -10.33 -3.57 -14.05
N LEU A 50 -11.61 -3.18 -14.03
CA LEU A 50 -12.63 -3.80 -14.90
C LEU A 50 -12.30 -3.64 -16.36
N GLY A 51 -11.88 -2.44 -16.79
CA GLY A 51 -11.43 -2.20 -18.15
C GLY A 51 -10.29 -3.15 -18.54
N TRP A 52 -9.26 -3.24 -17.68
CA TRP A 52 -8.15 -4.18 -17.92
C TRP A 52 -8.62 -5.64 -18.05
N LEU A 53 -9.42 -6.12 -17.10
CA LEU A 53 -9.90 -7.51 -17.09
C LEU A 53 -10.73 -7.83 -18.34
N TYR A 54 -11.54 -6.88 -18.82
CA TYR A 54 -12.34 -7.01 -20.01
C TYR A 54 -11.49 -7.09 -21.28
N PHE A 55 -10.58 -6.12 -21.48
CA PHE A 55 -9.76 -6.05 -22.70
C PHE A 55 -8.66 -7.11 -22.76
N SER A 56 -8.07 -7.49 -21.62
CA SER A 56 -7.04 -8.53 -21.55
C SER A 56 -7.61 -9.95 -21.62
N LYS A 57 -8.95 -10.10 -21.57
CA LYS A 57 -9.62 -11.41 -21.47
C LYS A 57 -9.05 -12.26 -20.35
N ALA A 58 -8.76 -11.63 -19.19
CA ALA A 58 -8.13 -12.26 -18.07
C ALA A 58 -8.92 -13.51 -17.60
N GLN A 59 -8.19 -14.58 -17.30
CA GLN A 59 -8.80 -15.80 -16.79
C GLN A 59 -9.54 -15.55 -15.48
N ARG A 60 -10.70 -16.17 -15.34
CA ARG A 60 -11.47 -16.10 -14.09
C ARG A 60 -10.74 -16.88 -13.00
N PRO A 61 -10.66 -16.31 -11.78
CA PRO A 61 -10.00 -17.00 -10.67
C PRO A 61 -10.77 -18.24 -10.24
N THR A 62 -10.06 -19.27 -9.85
CA THR A 62 -10.62 -20.47 -9.21
C THR A 62 -11.17 -20.13 -7.82
N LYS A 63 -11.96 -21.03 -7.21
CA LYS A 63 -12.50 -20.83 -5.85
C LYS A 63 -11.40 -20.59 -4.81
N THR A 64 -10.28 -21.30 -4.90
CA THR A 64 -9.13 -21.13 -4.01
C THR A 64 -8.45 -19.78 -4.21
N GLN A 65 -8.29 -19.35 -5.46
CA GLN A 65 -7.73 -18.03 -5.79
C GLN A 65 -8.67 -16.91 -5.37
N LEU A 66 -10.00 -17.11 -5.48
CA LEU A 66 -10.99 -16.15 -5.00
C LEU A 66 -10.85 -15.88 -3.49
N TYR A 67 -10.67 -16.93 -2.68
CA TYR A 67 -10.40 -16.73 -1.25
C TYR A 67 -9.13 -15.90 -0.99
N LYS A 68 -8.02 -16.20 -1.72
CA LYS A 68 -6.79 -15.41 -1.61
C LYS A 68 -7.02 -13.94 -2.03
N LEU A 69 -7.78 -13.72 -3.11
CA LEU A 69 -8.15 -12.37 -3.57
C LEU A 69 -8.98 -11.60 -2.54
N LEU A 70 -9.87 -12.26 -1.81
CA LEU A 70 -10.63 -11.63 -0.71
C LEU A 70 -9.69 -11.22 0.43
N VAL A 71 -8.71 -12.05 0.80
CA VAL A 71 -7.69 -11.69 1.80
C VAL A 71 -6.88 -10.47 1.33
N ILE A 72 -6.47 -10.45 0.05
CA ILE A 72 -5.78 -9.29 -0.55
C ILE A 72 -6.67 -8.05 -0.52
N ALA A 73 -7.94 -8.19 -0.86
CA ALA A 73 -8.91 -7.08 -0.84
C ALA A 73 -9.08 -6.51 0.57
N ILE A 74 -9.24 -7.35 1.58
CA ILE A 74 -9.32 -6.93 2.98
C ILE A 74 -8.05 -6.19 3.41
N GLY A 75 -6.86 -6.67 3.01
CA GLY A 75 -5.58 -6.05 3.36
C GLY A 75 -5.32 -4.75 2.60
N ILE A 76 -5.40 -4.80 1.27
CA ILE A 76 -4.90 -3.76 0.37
C ILE A 76 -6.01 -2.77 -0.06
N VAL A 77 -7.22 -3.27 -0.33
CA VAL A 77 -8.29 -2.39 -0.83
C VAL A 77 -9.01 -1.69 0.31
N TYR A 78 -9.12 -2.32 1.47
CA TYR A 78 -9.82 -1.76 2.62
C TYR A 78 -8.87 -1.38 3.76
N GLY A 79 -8.19 -2.34 4.37
CA GLY A 79 -7.46 -2.12 5.63
C GLY A 79 -6.42 -1.02 5.51
N PHE A 80 -5.47 -1.16 4.62
CA PHE A 80 -4.43 -0.14 4.46
C PHE A 80 -5.00 1.24 4.09
N PRO A 81 -5.85 1.41 3.07
CA PRO A 81 -6.38 2.72 2.71
C PRO A 81 -7.25 3.39 3.77
N ILE A 82 -8.12 2.64 4.43
CA ILE A 82 -9.01 3.19 5.46
C ILE A 82 -8.18 3.72 6.63
N PHE A 83 -7.29 2.89 7.17
CA PHE A 83 -6.54 3.28 8.36
C PHE A 83 -5.46 4.32 8.08
N THR A 84 -4.84 4.32 6.88
CA THR A 84 -3.93 5.41 6.49
C THR A 84 -4.66 6.71 6.27
N SER A 85 -5.85 6.71 5.66
CA SER A 85 -6.65 7.93 5.48
C SER A 85 -7.07 8.52 6.83
N ILE A 86 -7.51 7.70 7.77
CA ILE A 86 -7.85 8.14 9.13
C ILE A 86 -6.59 8.68 9.84
N ALA A 87 -5.46 7.98 9.78
CA ALA A 87 -4.23 8.42 10.41
C ALA A 87 -3.75 9.77 9.88
N MET A 88 -3.85 9.97 8.56
CA MET A 88 -3.41 11.20 7.89
C MET A 88 -4.29 12.41 8.19
N THR A 89 -5.43 12.28 8.85
CA THR A 89 -6.18 13.45 9.33
C THR A 89 -5.46 14.18 10.48
N THR A 90 -4.66 13.47 11.26
CA THR A 90 -3.99 14.01 12.45
C THR A 90 -2.47 14.00 12.37
N LEU A 91 -1.88 13.02 11.66
CA LEU A 91 -0.42 12.89 11.58
C LEU A 91 0.17 13.67 10.39
N PRO A 92 1.34 14.31 10.56
CA PRO A 92 2.16 14.73 9.44
C PRO A 92 2.59 13.51 8.60
N SER A 93 2.61 13.65 7.27
CA SER A 93 2.98 12.54 6.38
C SER A 93 4.42 12.07 6.55
N ALA A 94 5.33 12.98 6.91
CA ALA A 94 6.72 12.66 7.26
C ALA A 94 6.77 11.69 8.45
N HIS A 95 6.05 12.01 9.54
CA HIS A 95 5.93 11.14 10.71
C HIS A 95 5.34 9.77 10.32
N GLY A 96 4.24 9.77 9.56
CA GLY A 96 3.63 8.53 9.07
C GLY A 96 4.59 7.69 8.22
N GLY A 97 5.42 8.34 7.38
CA GLY A 97 6.48 7.68 6.60
C GLY A 97 7.49 6.94 7.48
N ILE A 98 7.85 7.53 8.62
CA ILE A 98 8.74 6.90 9.60
C ILE A 98 8.08 5.66 10.21
N VAL A 99 6.83 5.76 10.66
CA VAL A 99 6.09 4.61 11.24
C VAL A 99 5.96 3.46 10.22
N LEU A 100 5.74 3.77 8.93
CA LEU A 100 5.73 2.77 7.85
C LEU A 100 7.06 2.03 7.68
N GLY A 101 8.16 2.52 8.21
CA GLY A 101 9.46 1.83 8.21
C GLY A 101 9.45 0.47 8.92
N VAL A 102 8.41 0.16 9.71
CA VAL A 102 8.21 -1.16 10.32
C VAL A 102 7.57 -2.17 9.35
N LEU A 103 6.95 -1.70 8.27
CA LEU A 103 6.22 -2.53 7.30
C LEU A 103 7.05 -3.67 6.69
N PRO A 104 8.34 -3.50 6.30
CA PRO A 104 9.17 -4.59 5.79
C PRO A 104 9.32 -5.74 6.80
N LEU A 105 9.52 -5.41 8.07
CA LEU A 105 9.65 -6.40 9.14
C LEU A 105 8.36 -7.20 9.30
N VAL A 106 7.21 -6.53 9.35
CA VAL A 106 5.90 -7.18 9.48
C VAL A 106 5.59 -8.02 8.24
N THR A 107 5.90 -7.54 7.04
CA THR A 107 5.75 -8.30 5.78
C THR A 107 6.59 -9.57 5.79
N ALA A 108 7.83 -9.50 6.31
CA ALA A 108 8.71 -10.65 6.44
C ALA A 108 8.17 -11.69 7.43
N ILE A 109 7.65 -11.24 8.57
CA ILE A 109 7.04 -12.12 9.57
C ILE A 109 5.85 -12.88 8.94
N PHE A 110 4.95 -12.18 8.24
CA PHE A 110 3.84 -12.82 7.56
C PHE A 110 4.29 -13.78 6.45
N GLY A 111 5.31 -13.41 5.65
CA GLY A 111 5.91 -14.29 4.65
C GLY A 111 6.46 -15.58 5.26
N ALA A 112 7.19 -15.47 6.37
CA ALA A 112 7.74 -16.61 7.08
C ALA A 112 6.65 -17.50 7.70
N LEU A 113 5.68 -16.92 8.40
CA LEU A 113 4.62 -17.68 9.08
C LEU A 113 3.64 -18.33 8.10
N ARG A 114 3.20 -17.57 7.08
CA ARG A 114 2.15 -18.01 6.15
C ARG A 114 2.66 -18.95 5.06
N PHE A 115 3.87 -18.69 4.54
CA PHE A 115 4.43 -19.40 3.39
C PHE A 115 5.66 -20.23 3.74
N LYS A 116 6.02 -20.31 5.03
CA LYS A 116 7.20 -21.02 5.51
C LYS A 116 8.48 -20.58 4.81
N GLU A 117 8.52 -19.30 4.38
CA GLU A 117 9.76 -18.70 3.87
C GLU A 117 10.79 -18.70 5.00
N ARG A 118 12.04 -18.99 4.66
CA ARG A 118 13.16 -18.99 5.62
C ARG A 118 14.14 -17.88 5.27
N PRO A 119 13.83 -16.60 5.63
CA PRO A 119 14.76 -15.52 5.43
C PRO A 119 16.07 -15.79 6.18
N SER A 120 17.20 -15.38 5.60
CA SER A 120 18.50 -15.55 6.24
C SER A 120 18.61 -14.69 7.50
N THR A 121 19.54 -15.04 8.40
CA THR A 121 19.83 -14.23 9.59
C THR A 121 20.21 -12.80 9.23
N SER A 122 20.98 -12.61 8.16
CA SER A 122 21.33 -11.28 7.65
C SER A 122 20.11 -10.47 7.20
N TYR A 123 19.07 -11.15 6.68
CA TYR A 123 17.79 -10.52 6.38
C TYR A 123 17.11 -9.98 7.64
N TRP A 124 16.97 -10.82 8.67
CA TRP A 124 16.35 -10.39 9.93
C TRP A 124 17.11 -9.24 10.60
N LEU A 125 18.43 -9.31 10.58
CA LEU A 125 19.27 -8.23 11.08
C LEU A 125 19.06 -6.92 10.30
N ALA A 126 19.02 -6.97 8.97
CA ALA A 126 18.77 -5.80 8.15
C ALA A 126 17.38 -5.21 8.36
N ALA A 127 16.32 -6.05 8.39
CA ALA A 127 14.95 -5.61 8.61
C ALA A 127 14.79 -5.00 10.01
N LEU A 128 15.33 -5.64 11.04
CA LEU A 128 15.27 -5.15 12.42
C LEU A 128 16.07 -3.86 12.60
N SER A 129 17.32 -3.83 12.11
CA SER A 129 18.17 -2.62 12.19
C SER A 129 17.54 -1.45 11.44
N GLY A 130 17.01 -1.68 10.23
CA GLY A 130 16.32 -0.64 9.46
C GLY A 130 15.09 -0.09 10.19
N SER A 131 14.26 -0.97 10.75
CA SER A 131 13.09 -0.55 11.54
C SER A 131 13.51 0.20 12.82
N LEU A 132 14.55 -0.25 13.53
CA LEU A 132 15.06 0.42 14.72
C LEU A 132 15.67 1.80 14.41
N LEU A 133 16.42 1.93 13.30
CA LEU A 133 16.97 3.22 12.86
C LEU A 133 15.85 4.22 12.55
N VAL A 134 14.79 3.78 11.88
CA VAL A 134 13.63 4.61 11.56
C VAL A 134 12.91 5.06 12.85
N LEU A 135 12.66 4.13 13.79
CA LEU A 135 12.03 4.45 15.07
C LEU A 135 12.96 5.33 15.96
N GLY A 136 14.27 5.07 15.93
CA GLY A 136 15.25 5.88 16.63
C GLY A 136 15.32 7.31 16.11
N TYR A 137 15.25 7.50 14.80
CA TYR A 137 15.15 8.83 14.20
C TYR A 137 13.89 9.57 14.66
N ALA A 138 12.73 8.90 14.66
CA ALA A 138 11.48 9.48 15.16
C ALA A 138 11.60 9.97 16.61
N TYR A 139 12.27 9.19 17.46
CA TYR A 139 12.50 9.57 18.86
C TYR A 139 13.42 10.79 19.01
N LEU A 140 14.50 10.86 18.20
CA LEU A 140 15.47 11.95 18.25
C LEU A 140 14.93 13.27 17.66
N ASP A 141 14.02 13.18 16.69
CA ASP A 141 13.42 14.36 16.03
C ASP A 141 12.32 15.02 16.88
N GLY A 142 12.22 14.63 18.16
CA GLY A 142 11.30 15.24 19.11
C GLY A 142 9.82 14.86 18.93
N VAL A 143 9.56 13.76 18.26
CA VAL A 143 8.22 13.15 18.20
C VAL A 143 7.88 12.60 19.58
N THR A 144 7.40 13.49 20.45
CA THR A 144 7.08 13.20 21.85
C THR A 144 5.69 12.60 21.97
N GLY A 145 5.64 11.29 22.20
CA GLY A 145 4.42 10.56 22.54
C GLY A 145 3.74 9.87 21.36
N LEU A 146 3.12 8.73 21.67
CA LEU A 146 2.27 8.01 20.72
C LEU A 146 0.97 8.80 20.51
N MET A 147 0.66 9.08 19.24
CA MET A 147 -0.60 9.70 18.83
C MET A 147 -1.61 8.61 18.41
N LEU A 148 -2.89 8.90 18.48
CA LEU A 148 -3.92 7.98 18.01
C LEU A 148 -3.72 7.57 16.53
N GLY A 149 -3.19 8.49 15.71
CA GLY A 149 -2.84 8.22 14.32
C GLY A 149 -1.79 7.12 14.17
N ASP A 150 -0.82 6.99 15.09
CA ASP A 150 0.18 5.91 15.06
C ASP A 150 -0.46 4.54 15.23
N PHE A 151 -1.45 4.43 16.12
CA PHE A 151 -2.22 3.20 16.27
C PHE A 151 -2.90 2.81 14.94
N TRP A 152 -3.53 3.75 14.25
CA TRP A 152 -4.16 3.49 12.96
C TRP A 152 -3.14 3.09 11.90
N LEU A 153 -1.95 3.70 11.87
CA LEU A 153 -0.87 3.30 10.96
C LEU A 153 -0.35 1.89 11.25
N LEU A 154 -0.19 1.52 12.53
CA LEU A 154 0.21 0.15 12.88
C LEU A 154 -0.83 -0.88 12.42
N VAL A 155 -2.11 -0.57 12.57
CA VAL A 155 -3.19 -1.41 12.02
C VAL A 155 -3.09 -1.48 10.49
N ALA A 156 -2.88 -0.36 9.80
CA ALA A 156 -2.69 -0.32 8.35
C ALA A 156 -1.50 -1.19 7.90
N ILE A 157 -0.36 -1.14 8.63
CA ILE A 157 0.83 -1.95 8.36
C ILE A 157 0.51 -3.44 8.40
N ILE A 158 -0.25 -3.91 9.39
CA ILE A 158 -0.64 -5.32 9.50
C ILE A 158 -1.47 -5.75 8.27
N PHE A 159 -2.46 -4.95 7.89
CA PHE A 159 -3.29 -5.20 6.71
C PHE A 159 -2.47 -5.21 5.42
N ALA A 160 -1.57 -4.24 5.24
CA ALA A 160 -0.68 -4.19 4.09
C ALA A 160 0.23 -5.41 4.01
N ALA A 161 0.85 -5.81 5.13
CA ALA A 161 1.76 -6.94 5.19
C ALA A 161 1.07 -8.26 4.77
N ILE A 162 -0.15 -8.50 5.25
CA ILE A 162 -0.96 -9.66 4.85
C ILE A 162 -1.23 -9.62 3.35
N GLY A 163 -1.71 -8.49 2.85
CA GLY A 163 -2.06 -8.32 1.44
C GLY A 163 -0.85 -8.39 0.50
N TYR A 164 0.32 -7.90 0.92
CA TYR A 164 1.56 -8.01 0.17
C TYR A 164 2.05 -9.46 0.08
N ALA A 165 2.02 -10.17 1.19
CA ALA A 165 2.45 -11.56 1.24
C ALA A 165 1.55 -12.47 0.36
N GLU A 166 0.23 -12.40 0.51
CA GLU A 166 -0.71 -13.18 -0.33
C GLU A 166 -0.67 -12.74 -1.79
N GLY A 167 -0.65 -11.41 -2.05
CA GLY A 167 -0.62 -10.87 -3.41
C GLY A 167 0.66 -11.20 -4.17
N GLY A 168 1.82 -11.17 -3.50
CA GLY A 168 3.08 -11.59 -4.08
C GLY A 168 3.07 -13.05 -4.52
N LYS A 169 2.56 -13.95 -3.68
CA LYS A 169 2.45 -15.39 -4.00
C LYS A 169 1.43 -15.64 -5.10
N LEU A 170 0.24 -15.05 -5.00
CA LEU A 170 -0.81 -15.24 -6.01
C LEU A 170 -0.40 -14.66 -7.39
N SER A 171 0.45 -13.63 -7.40
CA SER A 171 0.94 -13.03 -8.63
C SER A 171 1.84 -13.94 -9.46
N ALA A 172 2.46 -14.94 -8.85
CA ALA A 172 3.18 -15.98 -9.58
C ALA A 172 2.22 -16.90 -10.37
N GLU A 173 0.96 -17.04 -9.92
CA GLU A 173 -0.06 -17.88 -10.56
C GLU A 173 -0.87 -17.10 -11.60
N LEU A 174 -1.37 -15.91 -11.25
CA LEU A 174 -2.31 -15.11 -12.06
C LEU A 174 -1.68 -13.95 -12.81
N GLY A 175 -0.45 -13.58 -12.45
CA GLY A 175 0.17 -12.33 -12.89
C GLY A 175 -0.21 -11.12 -12.02
N ALA A 176 0.74 -10.21 -11.82
CA ALA A 176 0.63 -9.10 -10.89
C ALA A 176 -0.58 -8.18 -11.17
N ILE A 177 -0.75 -7.78 -12.45
CA ILE A 177 -1.84 -6.88 -12.86
C ILE A 177 -3.20 -7.56 -12.63
N ASN A 178 -3.32 -8.84 -12.94
CA ASN A 178 -4.58 -9.57 -12.77
C ASN A 178 -4.96 -9.72 -11.30
N VAL A 179 -3.98 -9.94 -10.41
CA VAL A 179 -4.23 -10.06 -8.96
C VAL A 179 -4.84 -8.78 -8.40
N ILE A 180 -4.23 -7.63 -8.63
CA ILE A 180 -4.78 -6.37 -8.13
C ILE A 180 -6.09 -6.01 -8.83
N SER A 181 -6.21 -6.29 -10.14
CA SER A 181 -7.43 -6.02 -10.89
C SER A 181 -8.61 -6.85 -10.39
N TRP A 182 -8.43 -8.15 -10.14
CA TRP A 182 -9.49 -8.98 -9.57
C TRP A 182 -9.86 -8.58 -8.15
N ALA A 183 -8.88 -8.25 -7.30
CA ALA A 183 -9.15 -7.79 -5.93
C ALA A 183 -10.00 -6.51 -5.92
N LEU A 184 -9.69 -5.53 -6.80
CA LEU A 184 -10.44 -4.29 -6.95
C LEU A 184 -11.82 -4.51 -7.59
N ALA A 185 -11.92 -5.34 -8.62
CA ALA A 185 -13.19 -5.62 -9.30
C ALA A 185 -14.21 -6.32 -8.38
N LEU A 186 -13.75 -7.28 -7.56
CA LEU A 186 -14.60 -7.99 -6.59
C LEU A 186 -15.18 -7.05 -5.52
N THR A 187 -14.47 -5.99 -5.18
CA THR A 187 -14.88 -5.03 -4.14
C THR A 187 -15.67 -3.84 -4.68
N LEU A 188 -15.78 -3.72 -6.00
CA LEU A 188 -16.34 -2.55 -6.68
C LEU A 188 -17.78 -2.20 -6.22
N PRO A 189 -18.72 -3.16 -6.04
CA PRO A 189 -20.06 -2.83 -5.56
C PRO A 189 -20.06 -2.19 -4.16
N ILE A 190 -19.19 -2.68 -3.26
CA ILE A 190 -19.06 -2.13 -1.91
C ILE A 190 -18.41 -0.74 -1.98
N ASN A 191 -17.37 -0.58 -2.78
CA ASN A 191 -16.68 0.70 -2.95
C ASN A 191 -17.61 1.77 -3.54
N LEU A 192 -18.47 1.40 -4.48
CA LEU A 192 -19.47 2.32 -5.05
C LEU A 192 -20.42 2.85 -3.99
N VAL A 193 -21.03 1.95 -3.21
CA VAL A 193 -21.97 2.32 -2.13
C VAL A 193 -21.26 3.13 -1.05
N ALA A 194 -20.09 2.69 -0.60
CA ALA A 194 -19.34 3.38 0.45
C ALA A 194 -18.86 4.77 -0.01
N THR A 195 -18.35 4.90 -1.25
CA THR A 195 -17.98 6.19 -1.81
C THR A 195 -19.15 7.17 -1.83
N TYR A 196 -20.34 6.71 -2.21
CA TYR A 196 -21.55 7.54 -2.20
C TYR A 196 -21.95 7.96 -0.78
N LEU A 197 -21.90 7.03 0.18
CA LEU A 197 -22.27 7.30 1.57
C LEU A 197 -21.35 8.29 2.30
N PHE A 198 -20.06 8.30 1.95
CA PHE A 198 -19.05 9.17 2.55
C PHE A 198 -18.74 10.42 1.71
N PHE A 199 -19.48 10.64 0.62
CA PHE A 199 -19.39 11.86 -0.16
C PHE A 199 -20.15 12.98 0.53
N ASP A 200 -19.45 13.76 1.33
CA ASP A 200 -20.02 14.86 2.14
C ASP A 200 -19.50 16.24 1.71
N THR A 201 -18.50 16.29 0.84
CA THR A 201 -17.88 17.54 0.39
C THR A 201 -18.04 17.68 -1.12
N PRO A 202 -18.83 18.65 -1.62
CA PRO A 202 -18.93 18.94 -3.05
C PRO A 202 -17.59 19.36 -3.65
N PHE A 203 -17.28 18.89 -4.84
CA PHE A 203 -15.96 19.11 -5.48
C PHE A 203 -15.68 20.56 -5.89
N ASP A 204 -16.69 21.38 -6.06
CA ASP A 204 -16.56 22.82 -6.35
C ASP A 204 -15.94 23.63 -5.20
N GLY A 205 -15.94 23.06 -3.98
CA GLY A 205 -15.25 23.62 -2.81
C GLY A 205 -13.86 23.04 -2.55
N VAL A 206 -13.40 22.06 -3.33
CA VAL A 206 -12.14 21.33 -3.12
C VAL A 206 -11.03 21.87 -4.01
N SER A 207 -9.84 22.08 -3.46
CA SER A 207 -8.69 22.57 -4.22
C SER A 207 -8.24 21.58 -5.32
N HIS A 208 -7.63 22.11 -6.38
CA HIS A 208 -7.04 21.25 -7.42
C HIS A 208 -5.92 20.36 -6.90
N GLU A 209 -5.23 20.81 -5.84
CA GLU A 209 -4.17 20.04 -5.18
C GLU A 209 -4.74 18.81 -4.48
N ALA A 210 -5.82 18.98 -3.71
CA ALA A 210 -6.49 17.87 -3.02
C ALA A 210 -7.12 16.87 -4.01
N LEU A 211 -7.73 17.36 -5.11
CA LEU A 211 -8.23 16.51 -6.17
C LEU A 211 -7.10 15.76 -6.89
N GLY A 212 -6.02 16.46 -7.25
CA GLY A 212 -4.83 15.86 -7.85
C GLY A 212 -4.22 14.76 -6.95
N ALA A 213 -4.13 15.04 -5.65
CA ALA A 213 -3.67 14.11 -4.64
C ALA A 213 -4.58 12.87 -4.55
N PHE A 214 -5.89 13.06 -4.55
CA PHE A 214 -6.87 11.99 -4.59
C PHE A 214 -6.72 11.11 -5.84
N PHE A 215 -6.57 11.70 -7.03
CA PHE A 215 -6.34 10.94 -8.26
C PHE A 215 -5.00 10.19 -8.24
N TYR A 216 -3.94 10.79 -7.68
CA TYR A 216 -2.68 10.10 -7.51
C TYR A 216 -2.83 8.83 -6.67
N VAL A 217 -3.43 8.94 -5.49
CA VAL A 217 -3.59 7.76 -4.61
C VAL A 217 -4.54 6.73 -5.20
N ALA A 218 -5.50 7.14 -6.04
CA ALA A 218 -6.41 6.24 -6.74
C ALA A 218 -5.71 5.48 -7.88
N LEU A 219 -5.03 6.17 -8.78
CA LEU A 219 -4.52 5.56 -10.01
C LEU A 219 -3.11 5.01 -9.84
N PHE A 220 -2.22 5.79 -9.26
CA PHE A 220 -0.83 5.39 -9.13
C PHE A 220 -0.60 4.50 -7.91
N SER A 221 -0.99 4.94 -6.71
CA SER A 221 -0.75 4.18 -5.50
C SER A 221 -1.62 2.93 -5.41
N MET A 222 -2.93 3.02 -5.74
CA MET A 222 -3.87 1.90 -5.57
C MET A 222 -3.82 0.89 -6.73
N TYR A 223 -3.34 1.28 -7.90
CA TYR A 223 -3.38 0.42 -9.09
C TYR A 223 -1.99 0.22 -9.70
N VAL A 224 -1.41 1.25 -10.33
CA VAL A 224 -0.15 1.13 -11.08
C VAL A 224 1.01 0.66 -10.22
N GLY A 225 1.14 1.17 -8.98
CA GLY A 225 2.20 0.76 -8.06
C GLY A 225 2.20 -0.74 -7.79
N PHE A 226 1.02 -1.35 -7.73
CA PHE A 226 0.88 -2.80 -7.52
C PHE A 226 1.33 -3.65 -8.71
N PHE A 227 1.34 -3.12 -9.95
CA PHE A 227 1.88 -3.85 -11.10
C PHE A 227 3.36 -4.18 -10.89
N PHE A 228 4.11 -3.18 -10.44
CA PHE A 228 5.54 -3.33 -10.16
C PHE A 228 5.78 -4.08 -8.87
N TRP A 229 5.07 -3.71 -7.81
CA TRP A 229 5.26 -4.32 -6.49
C TRP A 229 4.99 -5.82 -6.51
N TYR A 230 3.82 -6.25 -6.93
CA TYR A 230 3.46 -7.66 -6.98
C TYR A 230 4.31 -8.46 -7.97
N ARG A 231 4.69 -7.85 -9.11
CA ARG A 231 5.61 -8.51 -10.03
C ARG A 231 7.00 -8.67 -9.40
N GLY A 232 7.49 -7.65 -8.70
CA GLY A 232 8.74 -7.73 -7.96
C GLY A 232 8.73 -8.88 -6.95
N LEU A 233 7.68 -8.94 -6.10
CA LEU A 233 7.50 -10.00 -5.11
C LEU A 233 7.40 -11.39 -5.75
N ALA A 234 6.70 -11.53 -6.88
CA ALA A 234 6.55 -12.81 -7.58
C ALA A 234 7.87 -13.30 -8.19
N VAL A 235 8.72 -12.38 -8.68
CA VAL A 235 10.00 -12.73 -9.33
C VAL A 235 11.12 -12.96 -8.32
N GLY A 236 11.21 -12.11 -7.30
CA GLY A 236 12.36 -12.10 -6.36
C GLY A 236 12.07 -12.70 -4.98
N GLY A 237 10.82 -13.11 -4.71
CA GLY A 237 10.37 -13.62 -3.41
C GLY A 237 9.90 -12.52 -2.45
N VAL A 238 8.90 -12.83 -1.62
CA VAL A 238 8.23 -11.86 -0.74
C VAL A 238 9.22 -11.29 0.28
N ALA A 239 9.95 -12.15 0.96
CA ALA A 239 10.89 -11.72 1.98
C ALA A 239 12.00 -10.83 1.40
N ARG A 240 12.63 -11.24 0.31
CA ARG A 240 13.80 -10.55 -0.25
C ARG A 240 13.44 -9.21 -0.89
N VAL A 241 12.42 -9.17 -1.71
CA VAL A 241 11.94 -7.93 -2.34
C VAL A 241 11.32 -7.00 -1.31
N GLY A 242 10.70 -7.54 -0.25
CA GLY A 242 10.17 -6.77 0.87
C GLY A 242 11.19 -5.81 1.51
N GLN A 243 12.50 -6.14 1.47
CA GLN A 243 13.56 -5.27 2.00
C GLN A 243 13.65 -3.92 1.26
N VAL A 244 13.26 -3.87 -0.01
CA VAL A 244 13.30 -2.63 -0.79
C VAL A 244 12.38 -1.57 -0.17
N GLN A 245 11.37 -1.98 0.60
CA GLN A 245 10.52 -1.06 1.36
C GLN A 245 11.26 -0.27 2.45
N LEU A 246 12.46 -0.70 2.88
CA LEU A 246 13.30 0.10 3.77
C LEU A 246 13.71 1.45 3.17
N LEU A 247 13.66 1.59 1.85
CA LEU A 247 13.86 2.86 1.15
C LEU A 247 12.64 3.77 1.21
N GLN A 248 11.45 3.22 1.47
CA GLN A 248 10.17 3.95 1.43
C GLN A 248 10.12 5.13 2.41
N PRO A 249 10.52 5.02 3.69
CA PRO A 249 10.51 6.15 4.62
C PRO A 249 11.34 7.33 4.11
N PHE A 250 12.53 7.08 3.60
CA PHE A 250 13.42 8.13 3.08
C PHE A 250 12.80 8.82 1.86
N ALA A 251 12.27 8.05 0.92
CA ALA A 251 11.59 8.60 -0.25
C ALA A 251 10.30 9.34 0.13
N THR A 252 9.58 8.88 1.18
CA THR A 252 8.42 9.59 1.72
C THR A 252 8.79 10.93 2.37
N LEU A 253 9.90 10.97 3.12
CA LEU A 253 10.41 12.23 3.70
C LEU A 253 10.76 13.25 2.62
N ILE A 254 11.47 12.80 1.57
CA ILE A 254 11.80 13.65 0.42
C ILE A 254 10.50 14.14 -0.26
N GLY A 255 9.55 13.24 -0.52
CA GLY A 255 8.27 13.60 -1.11
C GLY A 255 7.46 14.57 -0.26
N ALA A 256 7.43 14.36 1.06
CA ALA A 256 6.75 15.27 1.99
C ALA A 256 7.37 16.68 2.00
N TYR A 257 8.69 16.78 1.94
CA TYR A 257 9.41 18.07 1.90
C TYR A 257 9.07 18.91 0.66
N PHE A 258 8.83 18.27 -0.50
CA PHE A 258 8.51 18.99 -1.72
C PHE A 258 7.02 19.25 -1.92
N LEU A 259 6.14 18.50 -1.26
CA LEU A 259 4.69 18.55 -1.47
C LEU A 259 3.94 19.26 -0.35
N LEU A 260 4.50 19.31 0.86
CA LEU A 260 3.90 19.88 2.07
C LEU A 260 4.84 20.89 2.74
#